data_31de05ba167b061361f9f9421cd3a3a2
#
_entry.id   31de05ba167b061361f9f9421cd3a3a2
#
_cell.length_a   1.000
_cell.length_b   1.000
_cell.length_c   1.000
_cell.angle_alpha   90.00
_cell.angle_beta   90.00
_cell.angle_gamma   90.00
#
_symmetry.space_group_name_H-M   'P 1'
#
loop_
_entity.id
_entity.type
_entity.pdbx_description
1 polymer ?
#
loop_
_entity_poly.entity_id
_entity_poly.type
_entity_poly.pdbx_seq_one_letter_code
_entity_poly.pdbx_strand_id
1 'polypeptide(L)'
;MKSKYIRAHLEVAKIYGQLSTATRLKVGCIIVKDDRIISIGYNGMPSGGSNVCEENGHTKPEVLHAETNAITKLAKSTESGQDAYMFCTAAPCLDCAKLIIQSGIKEFHFEHRYKSSEGLDLIEKYSNIKVVKYTDYVTRVEEKYYDEAGHVG
;
A
#
# COMPACT_ATOMS: atom_id res chain seq x y z
N MET A 1 -7.08 5.38 16.55
CA MET A 1 -7.97 6.03 15.55
C MET A 1 -9.31 5.31 15.54
N LYS A 2 -10.40 6.05 15.43
CA LYS A 2 -11.75 5.46 15.40
C LYS A 2 -11.97 4.72 14.08
N SER A 3 -12.74 3.62 14.13
CA SER A 3 -13.03 2.77 12.97
C SER A 3 -13.57 3.54 11.75
N LYS A 4 -14.40 4.56 11.97
CA LYS A 4 -14.95 5.35 10.88
C LYS A 4 -13.88 6.11 10.08
N TYR A 5 -12.81 6.55 10.73
CA TYR A 5 -11.69 7.23 10.07
C TYR A 5 -10.78 6.23 9.34
N ILE A 6 -10.53 5.08 9.96
CA ILE A 6 -9.78 3.99 9.30
C ILE A 6 -10.48 3.61 8.01
N ARG A 7 -11.81 3.46 8.08
CA ARG A 7 -12.64 3.15 6.92
C ARG A 7 -12.53 4.21 5.84
N ALA A 8 -12.66 5.48 6.21
CA ALA A 8 -12.54 6.59 5.26
C ALA A 8 -11.17 6.61 4.58
N HIS A 9 -10.10 6.40 5.33
CA HIS A 9 -8.74 6.40 4.79
C HIS A 9 -8.49 5.22 3.84
N LEU A 10 -9.00 4.04 4.16
CA LEU A 10 -8.91 2.88 3.27
C LEU A 10 -9.70 3.10 1.97
N GLU A 11 -10.87 3.74 2.05
CA GLU A 11 -11.63 4.12 0.86
C GLU A 11 -10.86 5.11 -0.01
N VAL A 12 -10.21 6.11 0.60
CA VAL A 12 -9.37 7.06 -0.14
C VAL A 12 -8.21 6.34 -0.82
N ALA A 13 -7.54 5.44 -0.13
CA ALA A 13 -6.46 4.63 -0.71
C ALA A 13 -6.97 3.84 -1.92
N LYS A 14 -8.14 3.23 -1.81
CA LYS A 14 -8.77 2.48 -2.90
C LYS A 14 -9.08 3.36 -4.11
N ILE A 15 -9.63 4.54 -3.88
CA ILE A 15 -9.94 5.50 -4.95
C ILE A 15 -8.66 5.87 -5.72
N TYR A 16 -7.60 6.24 -5.01
CA TYR A 16 -6.34 6.58 -5.66
C TYR A 16 -5.69 5.37 -6.35
N GLY A 17 -5.85 4.18 -5.82
CA GLY A 17 -5.39 2.96 -6.46
C GLY A 17 -5.97 2.76 -7.86
N GLN A 18 -7.19 3.23 -8.10
CA GLN A 18 -7.83 3.13 -9.42
C GLN A 18 -7.14 3.97 -10.49
N LEU A 19 -6.29 4.91 -10.11
CA LEU A 19 -5.50 5.71 -11.04
C LEU A 19 -4.29 4.94 -11.61
N SER A 20 -3.95 3.81 -11.03
CA SER A 20 -2.87 2.95 -11.55
C SER A 20 -3.19 2.50 -12.98
N THR A 21 -2.18 2.50 -13.84
CA THR A 21 -2.29 1.98 -15.21
C THR A 21 -2.04 0.48 -15.28
N ALA A 22 -1.76 -0.17 -14.14
CA ALA A 22 -1.57 -1.61 -14.11
C ALA A 22 -2.85 -2.35 -14.51
N THR A 23 -2.69 -3.45 -15.23
CA THR A 23 -3.82 -4.30 -15.64
C THR A 23 -4.00 -5.51 -14.75
N ARG A 24 -2.93 -5.97 -14.10
CA ARG A 24 -2.99 -7.15 -13.22
C ARG A 24 -3.63 -6.83 -11.88
N LEU A 25 -3.15 -5.79 -11.22
CA LEU A 25 -3.69 -5.37 -9.93
C LEU A 25 -3.39 -3.90 -9.71
N LYS A 26 -4.40 -3.18 -9.21
CA LYS A 26 -4.30 -1.76 -8.85
C LYS A 26 -4.29 -1.65 -7.35
N VAL A 27 -3.22 -1.09 -6.81
CA VAL A 27 -3.01 -0.91 -5.36
C VAL A 27 -2.90 0.57 -5.05
N GLY A 28 -3.56 1.00 -3.98
CA GLY A 28 -3.48 2.35 -3.48
C GLY A 28 -2.96 2.38 -2.04
N CYS A 29 -2.25 3.45 -1.71
CA CYS A 29 -1.67 3.65 -0.39
C CYS A 29 -1.69 5.12 -0.02
N ILE A 30 -2.06 5.43 1.22
CA ILE A 30 -1.95 6.78 1.75
C ILE A 30 -1.21 6.77 3.08
N ILE A 31 -0.55 7.88 3.38
CA ILE A 31 0.11 8.11 4.68
C ILE A 31 -0.61 9.29 5.34
N VAL A 32 -1.03 9.10 6.59
CA VAL A 32 -1.80 10.07 7.36
C VAL A 32 -1.05 10.42 8.64
N LYS A 33 -0.94 11.72 8.92
CA LYS A 33 -0.32 12.22 10.13
C LYS A 33 -1.06 13.47 10.61
N ASP A 34 -1.35 13.53 11.91
CA ASP A 34 -2.08 14.65 12.51
C ASP A 34 -3.40 14.94 11.77
N ASP A 35 -4.16 13.88 11.48
CA ASP A 35 -5.44 13.91 10.78
C ASP A 35 -5.37 14.48 9.35
N ARG A 36 -4.17 14.50 8.74
CA ARG A 36 -3.96 14.98 7.37
C ARG A 36 -3.33 13.89 6.51
N ILE A 37 -3.77 13.78 5.28
CA ILE A 37 -3.11 12.93 4.29
C ILE A 37 -1.85 13.67 3.85
N ILE A 38 -0.68 13.10 4.15
CA ILE A 38 0.62 13.70 3.83
C ILE A 38 1.28 13.08 2.61
N SER A 39 0.82 11.92 2.18
CA SER A 39 1.31 11.28 0.95
C SER A 39 0.29 10.30 0.40
N ILE A 40 0.33 10.14 -0.90
CA ILE A 40 -0.53 9.22 -1.66
C ILE A 40 0.35 8.47 -2.65
N GLY A 41 0.16 7.16 -2.75
CA GLY A 41 0.84 6.34 -3.74
C GLY A 41 -0.10 5.33 -4.37
N TYR A 42 0.18 4.97 -5.61
CA TYR A 42 -0.41 3.84 -6.29
C TYR A 42 0.67 3.20 -7.17
N ASN A 43 0.51 1.92 -7.49
CA ASN A 43 1.53 1.22 -8.25
C ASN A 43 1.63 1.73 -9.69
N GLY A 44 2.85 1.87 -10.18
CA GLY A 44 3.09 2.39 -11.52
C GLY A 44 4.56 2.53 -11.85
N MET A 45 4.81 2.84 -13.10
CA MET A 45 6.15 3.09 -13.62
C MET A 45 6.72 4.39 -13.05
N PRO A 46 8.05 4.53 -13.00
CA PRO A 46 8.68 5.80 -12.61
C PRO A 46 8.20 6.95 -13.48
N SER A 47 8.08 8.13 -12.86
CA SER A 47 7.63 9.35 -13.55
C SER A 47 8.50 9.70 -14.76
N GLY A 48 7.87 10.09 -15.86
CA GLY A 48 8.53 10.49 -17.07
C GLY A 48 8.83 9.36 -18.05
N GLY A 49 8.57 8.12 -17.66
CA GLY A 49 8.72 6.95 -18.52
C GLY A 49 7.41 6.46 -19.11
N SER A 50 7.44 5.25 -19.64
CA SER A 50 6.26 4.54 -20.13
C SER A 50 5.27 4.31 -18.98
N ASN A 51 3.97 4.38 -19.26
CA ASN A 51 2.92 4.04 -18.30
C ASN A 51 2.49 2.57 -18.39
N VAL A 52 3.15 1.76 -19.23
CA VAL A 52 2.84 0.35 -19.38
C VAL A 52 3.52 -0.45 -18.27
N CYS A 53 2.74 -1.02 -17.37
CA CYS A 53 3.24 -1.73 -16.19
C CYS A 53 3.58 -3.19 -16.45
N GLU A 54 2.97 -3.80 -17.48
CA GLU A 54 3.13 -5.24 -17.75
C GLU A 54 3.81 -5.49 -19.09
N GLU A 55 4.52 -6.62 -19.17
CA GLU A 55 5.12 -7.12 -20.39
C GLU A 55 4.98 -8.65 -20.38
N ASN A 56 4.42 -9.20 -21.45
CA ASN A 56 4.18 -10.65 -21.58
C ASN A 56 3.37 -11.21 -20.40
N GLY A 57 2.37 -10.45 -19.92
CA GLY A 57 1.50 -10.87 -18.82
C GLY A 57 2.12 -10.75 -17.43
N HIS A 58 3.33 -10.22 -17.32
CA HIS A 58 4.03 -10.04 -16.04
C HIS A 58 4.29 -8.57 -15.74
N THR A 59 4.23 -8.22 -14.46
CA THR A 59 4.60 -6.88 -14.00
C THR A 59 6.09 -6.64 -14.27
N LYS A 60 6.39 -5.49 -14.89
CA LYS A 60 7.78 -5.12 -15.16
C LYS A 60 8.53 -4.87 -13.85
N PRO A 61 9.84 -5.20 -13.80
CA PRO A 61 10.63 -4.96 -12.58
C PRO A 61 10.80 -3.47 -12.24
N GLU A 62 10.59 -2.58 -13.20
CA GLU A 62 10.68 -1.12 -12.99
C GLU A 62 9.45 -0.56 -12.26
N VAL A 63 8.35 -1.29 -12.17
CA VAL A 63 7.13 -0.83 -11.52
C VAL A 63 7.37 -0.62 -10.03
N LEU A 64 7.02 0.57 -9.55
CA LEU A 64 7.03 0.90 -8.13
C LEU A 64 5.71 0.46 -7.49
N HIS A 65 5.78 -0.15 -6.32
CA HIS A 65 4.60 -0.48 -5.54
C HIS A 65 4.00 0.80 -4.91
N ALA A 66 2.73 0.73 -4.55
CA ALA A 66 2.01 1.87 -3.97
C ALA A 66 2.69 2.40 -2.71
N GLU A 67 3.14 1.51 -1.83
CA GLU A 67 3.80 1.87 -0.58
C GLU A 67 5.12 2.62 -0.86
N THR A 68 5.93 2.10 -1.77
CA THR A 68 7.18 2.73 -2.19
C THR A 68 6.92 4.12 -2.76
N ASN A 69 5.90 4.27 -3.61
CA ASN A 69 5.54 5.58 -4.16
C ASN A 69 5.12 6.56 -3.06
N ALA A 70 4.30 6.13 -2.11
CA ALA A 70 3.87 6.99 -1.01
C ALA A 70 5.05 7.43 -0.14
N ILE A 71 5.94 6.51 0.21
CA ILE A 71 7.12 6.80 1.04
C ILE A 71 8.11 7.72 0.33
N THR A 72 8.43 7.45 -0.94
CA THR A 72 9.42 8.25 -1.67
C THR A 72 8.94 9.67 -1.94
N LYS A 73 7.63 9.89 -2.06
CA LYS A 73 7.09 11.25 -2.20
C LYS A 73 7.36 12.11 -0.96
N LEU A 74 7.49 11.51 0.22
CA LEU A 74 7.86 12.25 1.41
C LEU A 74 9.23 12.91 1.27
N ALA A 75 10.16 12.28 0.52
CA ALA A 75 11.48 12.83 0.27
C ALA A 75 11.46 14.14 -0.53
N LYS A 76 10.37 14.43 -1.23
CA LYS A 76 10.17 15.70 -1.96
C LYS A 76 9.35 16.71 -1.17
N SER A 77 9.03 16.41 0.07
CA SER A 77 8.18 17.24 0.93
C SER A 77 8.89 17.59 2.21
N THR A 78 8.27 18.44 3.01
CA THR A 78 8.73 18.75 4.36
C THR A 78 8.15 17.80 5.41
N GLU A 79 7.31 16.85 4.99
CA GLU A 79 6.66 15.90 5.88
C GLU A 79 7.55 14.70 6.16
N SER A 80 7.32 14.08 7.32
CA SER A 80 8.01 12.86 7.75
C SER A 80 7.01 11.74 8.00
N GLY A 81 7.41 10.52 7.71
CA GLY A 81 6.63 9.32 8.06
C GLY A 81 6.68 8.96 9.54
N GLN A 82 7.53 9.62 10.33
CA GLN A 82 7.70 9.31 11.75
C GLN A 82 6.36 9.43 12.49
N ASP A 83 5.96 8.36 13.16
CA ASP A 83 4.72 8.23 13.93
C ASP A 83 3.45 8.43 13.11
N ALA A 84 3.53 8.23 11.79
CA ALA A 84 2.39 8.32 10.90
C ALA A 84 1.63 6.99 10.78
N TYR A 85 0.45 7.05 10.21
CA TYR A 85 -0.39 5.89 9.86
C TYR A 85 -0.29 5.63 8.37
N MET A 86 -0.18 4.37 7.97
CA MET A 86 -0.24 3.98 6.56
C MET A 86 -1.46 3.11 6.30
N PHE A 87 -2.19 3.41 5.24
CA PHE A 87 -3.37 2.68 4.81
C PHE A 87 -3.17 2.21 3.38
N CYS A 88 -3.20 0.90 3.17
CA CYS A 88 -3.01 0.29 1.86
C CYS A 88 -4.14 -0.66 1.53
N THR A 89 -4.49 -0.75 0.26
CA THR A 89 -5.50 -1.72 -0.17
C THR A 89 -5.00 -3.16 -0.08
N ALA A 90 -3.69 -3.35 0.00
CA ALA A 90 -3.07 -4.67 0.08
C ALA A 90 -1.94 -4.72 1.09
N ALA A 91 -1.69 -5.91 1.63
CA ALA A 91 -0.55 -6.17 2.51
C ALA A 91 0.77 -5.97 1.74
N PRO A 92 1.86 -5.57 2.41
CA PRO A 92 3.11 -5.27 1.74
C PRO A 92 3.88 -6.53 1.35
N CYS A 93 4.65 -6.44 0.27
CA CYS A 93 5.70 -7.41 -0.01
C CYS A 93 6.88 -7.20 0.95
N LEU A 94 7.85 -8.10 0.90
CA LEU A 94 9.03 -8.00 1.77
C LEU A 94 9.78 -6.67 1.60
N ASP A 95 10.01 -6.27 0.36
CA ASP A 95 10.75 -5.03 0.07
C ASP A 95 10.02 -3.79 0.59
N CYS A 96 8.71 -3.71 0.40
CA CYS A 96 7.91 -2.61 0.93
C CYS A 96 7.87 -2.62 2.45
N ALA A 97 7.80 -3.80 3.07
CA ALA A 97 7.81 -3.92 4.54
C ALA A 97 9.08 -3.32 5.15
N LYS A 98 10.24 -3.55 4.52
CA LYS A 98 11.49 -2.93 4.96
C LYS A 98 11.41 -1.41 4.95
N LEU A 99 10.86 -0.85 3.89
CA LEU A 99 10.72 0.59 3.74
C LEU A 99 9.72 1.18 4.75
N ILE A 100 8.63 0.47 5.00
CA ILE A 100 7.63 0.87 5.99
C ILE A 100 8.28 0.98 7.39
N ILE A 101 9.06 -0.02 7.78
CA ILE A 101 9.77 -0.02 9.06
C ILE A 101 10.72 1.19 9.13
N GLN A 102 11.53 1.40 8.10
CA GLN A 102 12.54 2.46 8.08
C GLN A 102 11.94 3.87 7.99
N SER A 103 10.71 4.00 7.50
CA SER A 103 10.04 5.30 7.37
C SER A 103 9.46 5.83 8.69
N GLY A 104 9.44 5.01 9.75
CA GLY A 104 8.94 5.41 11.06
C GLY A 104 7.42 5.29 11.21
N ILE A 105 6.73 4.65 10.30
CA ILE A 105 5.28 4.39 10.39
C ILE A 105 4.99 3.67 11.71
N LYS A 106 3.95 4.09 12.42
CA LYS A 106 3.58 3.45 13.70
C LYS A 106 2.40 2.48 13.60
N GLU A 107 1.50 2.66 12.63
CA GLU A 107 0.39 1.75 12.38
C GLU A 107 0.23 1.52 10.88
N PHE A 108 0.01 0.27 10.52
CA PHE A 108 -0.22 -0.15 9.15
C PHE A 108 -1.56 -0.86 9.04
N HIS A 109 -2.45 -0.33 8.21
CA HIS A 109 -3.77 -0.88 7.95
C HIS A 109 -3.88 -1.33 6.50
N PHE A 110 -4.46 -2.52 6.27
CA PHE A 110 -4.64 -3.05 4.93
C PHE A 110 -5.95 -3.83 4.80
N GLU A 111 -6.43 -4.00 3.56
CA GLU A 111 -7.66 -4.74 3.27
C GLU A 111 -7.39 -6.17 2.82
N HIS A 112 -6.52 -6.34 1.83
CA HIS A 112 -6.31 -7.63 1.16
C HIS A 112 -4.96 -8.24 1.49
N ARG A 113 -4.92 -9.58 1.61
CA ARG A 113 -3.67 -10.29 1.81
C ARG A 113 -2.81 -10.24 0.54
N TYR A 114 -1.50 -10.27 0.73
CA TYR A 114 -0.54 -10.49 -0.33
C TYR A 114 -0.31 -12.00 -0.51
N LYS A 115 0.22 -12.42 -1.67
CA LYS A 115 0.53 -13.82 -1.95
C LYS A 115 1.50 -14.46 -0.97
N SER A 116 2.32 -13.64 -0.31
CA SER A 116 3.30 -14.05 0.69
C SER A 116 3.09 -13.26 1.98
N SER A 117 3.26 -13.91 3.12
CA SER A 117 3.20 -13.26 4.44
C SER A 117 4.54 -12.68 4.87
N GLU A 118 5.60 -12.82 4.07
CA GLU A 118 6.96 -12.40 4.45
C GLU A 118 7.05 -10.96 4.88
N GLY A 119 6.33 -10.06 4.21
CA GLY A 119 6.33 -8.65 4.56
C GLY A 119 5.73 -8.38 5.93
N LEU A 120 4.55 -8.93 6.19
CA LEU A 120 3.90 -8.80 7.51
C LEU A 120 4.71 -9.47 8.62
N ASP A 121 5.28 -10.64 8.34
CA ASP A 121 6.13 -11.36 9.28
C ASP A 121 7.37 -10.54 9.66
N LEU A 122 7.96 -9.85 8.70
CA LEU A 122 9.10 -8.96 8.95
C LEU A 122 8.71 -7.80 9.87
N ILE A 123 7.59 -7.17 9.61
CA ILE A 123 7.10 -6.06 10.42
C ILE A 123 6.86 -6.53 11.86
N GLU A 124 6.22 -7.68 12.04
CA GLU A 124 5.95 -8.24 13.35
C GLU A 124 7.25 -8.55 14.11
N LYS A 125 8.23 -9.14 13.42
CA LYS A 125 9.49 -9.60 14.04
C LYS A 125 10.42 -8.44 14.41
N TYR A 126 10.51 -7.42 13.58
CA TYR A 126 11.55 -6.39 13.70
C TYR A 126 11.04 -4.99 14.02
N SER A 127 9.75 -4.83 14.34
CA SER A 127 9.21 -3.51 14.65
C SER A 127 8.10 -3.60 15.70
N ASN A 128 7.70 -2.43 16.21
CA ASN A 128 6.55 -2.28 17.11
C ASN A 128 5.34 -1.72 16.37
N ILE A 129 5.34 -1.78 15.06
CA ILE A 129 4.24 -1.27 14.23
C ILE A 129 2.99 -2.11 14.52
N LYS A 130 1.90 -1.42 14.84
CA LYS A 130 0.59 -2.08 14.96
C LYS A 130 0.06 -2.36 13.56
N VAL A 131 -0.22 -3.64 13.28
CA VAL A 131 -0.71 -4.09 11.98
C VAL A 131 -2.17 -4.50 12.13
N VAL A 132 -3.04 -3.95 11.28
CA VAL A 132 -4.48 -4.22 11.32
C VAL A 132 -4.97 -4.59 9.92
N LYS A 133 -5.58 -5.77 9.80
CA LYS A 133 -6.32 -6.15 8.60
C LYS A 133 -7.76 -5.67 8.76
N TYR A 134 -8.24 -4.91 7.78
CA TYR A 134 -9.59 -4.39 7.82
C TYR A 134 -10.42 -4.96 6.66
N THR A 135 -11.42 -5.76 6.98
CA THR A 135 -12.18 -6.55 5.99
C THR A 135 -13.61 -6.06 5.75
N ASP A 136 -14.04 -5.03 6.45
CA ASP A 136 -15.45 -4.57 6.41
C ASP A 136 -15.90 -4.03 5.05
N TYR A 137 -14.94 -3.72 4.18
CA TYR A 137 -15.25 -3.21 2.84
C TYR A 137 -15.20 -4.23 1.77
N VAL A 138 -14.60 -5.38 2.06
CA VAL A 138 -14.31 -6.36 1.03
C VAL A 138 -15.55 -7.21 0.86
N THR A 139 -16.17 -7.14 -0.32
CA THR A 139 -17.21 -8.09 -0.67
C THR A 139 -16.57 -9.46 -0.87
N ARG A 140 -17.34 -10.52 -0.69
CA ARG A 140 -16.83 -11.89 -0.91
C ARG A 140 -16.24 -12.07 -2.30
N VAL A 141 -16.78 -11.36 -3.28
CA VAL A 141 -16.31 -11.43 -4.67
C VAL A 141 -14.94 -10.78 -4.81
N GLU A 142 -14.76 -9.59 -4.21
CA GLU A 142 -13.48 -8.89 -4.24
C GLU A 142 -12.42 -9.66 -3.48
N GLU A 143 -12.76 -10.17 -2.30
CA GLU A 143 -11.85 -10.97 -1.49
C GLU A 143 -11.40 -12.23 -2.25
N LYS A 144 -12.33 -12.92 -2.89
CA LYS A 144 -12.04 -14.10 -3.71
C LYS A 144 -11.09 -13.75 -4.86
N TYR A 145 -11.34 -12.62 -5.53
CA TYR A 145 -10.47 -12.16 -6.62
C TYR A 145 -9.02 -11.97 -6.16
N TYR A 146 -8.82 -11.28 -5.05
CA TYR A 146 -7.47 -11.03 -4.54
C TYR A 146 -6.79 -12.32 -4.09
N ASP A 147 -7.51 -13.22 -3.42
CA ASP A 147 -6.98 -14.49 -2.96
C ASP A 147 -6.62 -15.41 -4.14
N GLU A 148 -7.46 -15.47 -5.17
CA GLU A 148 -7.21 -16.26 -6.37
C GLU A 148 -6.11 -15.68 -7.25
N ALA A 149 -6.04 -14.37 -7.38
CA ALA A 149 -4.99 -13.70 -8.11
C ALA A 149 -3.63 -13.94 -7.44
N GLY A 150 -3.62 -14.12 -6.12
CA GLY A 150 -2.44 -14.52 -5.36
C GLY A 150 -1.30 -13.54 -5.41
N HIS A 151 -1.54 -12.28 -5.79
CA HIS A 151 -0.48 -11.30 -5.92
C HIS A 151 -1.01 -9.89 -5.87
N VAL A 152 -0.16 -9.00 -5.44
CA VAL A 152 -0.38 -7.57 -5.38
C VAL A 152 0.83 -6.88 -5.99
N GLY A 153 0.60 -6.19 -7.08
CA GLY A 153 1.65 -5.38 -7.72
C GLY A 153 2.77 -6.12 -8.38
#